data_97a993feddfd943c3eeb9b00db93fde5
#
_entry.id   97a993feddfd943c3eeb9b00db93fde5
#
_cell.length_a   1.000
_cell.length_b   1.000
_cell.length_c   1.000
_cell.angle_alpha   90.00
_cell.angle_beta   90.00
_cell.angle_gamma   90.00
#
_symmetry.space_group_name_H-M   'P 1'
#
loop_
_entity.id
_entity.type
_entity.pdbx_description
1 polymer ?
#
loop_
_entity_poly.entity_id
_entity_poly.type
_entity_poly.pdbx_seq_one_letter_code
_entity_poly.pdbx_strand_id
1 'polypeptide(L)'
;MAVTYKGLTIKFGGDTTELQGALKKVQGTAKDTQGALKDINRALKLDPGNTELLTEKAKLLNRAYDETKTKLDAYKSALASLEEKQRSGVALTEREQAQYSSLKAQVAICESQLESYADDLKSVSREAEASKTGQQRQAGEGRQGA
;
A
#
# COMPACT_ATOMS: atom_id res chain seq x y z
N MET A 1 -13.16 -8.46 23.53
CA MET A 1 -12.51 -7.14 23.58
C MET A 1 -12.52 -6.53 22.18
N ALA A 2 -12.87 -5.28 22.02
CA ALA A 2 -12.95 -4.60 20.73
C ALA A 2 -12.01 -3.41 20.69
N VAL A 3 -11.36 -3.21 19.55
CA VAL A 3 -10.50 -2.06 19.29
C VAL A 3 -11.11 -1.27 18.13
N THR A 4 -11.21 0.04 18.29
CA THR A 4 -11.73 0.92 17.26
C THR A 4 -10.58 1.64 16.56
N TYR A 5 -10.56 1.56 15.24
CA TYR A 5 -9.58 2.24 14.40
C TYR A 5 -10.29 2.92 13.23
N LYS A 6 -10.18 4.24 13.12
CA LYS A 6 -10.86 5.05 12.08
C LYS A 6 -12.35 4.71 11.92
N GLY A 7 -13.06 4.53 13.05
CA GLY A 7 -14.47 4.14 13.04
C GLY A 7 -14.74 2.67 12.80
N LEU A 8 -13.70 1.85 12.60
CA LEU A 8 -13.82 0.40 12.50
C LEU A 8 -13.61 -0.24 13.87
N THR A 9 -14.50 -1.12 14.27
CA THR A 9 -14.36 -1.87 15.51
C THR A 9 -13.83 -3.27 15.19
N ILE A 10 -12.69 -3.61 15.77
CA ILE A 10 -12.04 -4.90 15.57
C ILE A 10 -12.20 -5.71 16.85
N LYS A 11 -12.89 -6.85 16.75
CA LYS A 11 -13.12 -7.75 17.87
C LYS A 11 -12.08 -8.86 17.92
N PHE A 12 -11.65 -9.19 19.13
CA PHE A 12 -10.69 -10.25 19.43
C PHE A 12 -11.30 -11.29 20.34
N GLY A 13 -10.65 -12.42 20.47
CA GLY A 13 -11.13 -13.54 21.26
C GLY A 13 -11.75 -14.62 20.41
N GLY A 14 -11.21 -14.79 19.21
CA GLY A 14 -11.63 -15.82 18.28
C GLY A 14 -12.55 -15.33 17.17
N ASP A 15 -13.14 -14.14 17.31
CA ASP A 15 -13.98 -13.54 16.28
C ASP A 15 -13.21 -12.45 15.53
N THR A 16 -12.78 -12.77 14.32
CA THR A 16 -12.07 -11.85 13.43
C THR A 16 -12.96 -11.34 12.30
N THR A 17 -14.27 -11.52 12.41
CA THR A 17 -15.22 -11.19 11.33
C THR A 17 -15.15 -9.71 10.93
N GLU A 18 -15.09 -8.81 11.91
CA GLU A 18 -14.99 -7.36 11.63
C GLU A 18 -13.65 -7.00 10.99
N LEU A 19 -12.55 -7.60 11.46
CA LEU A 19 -11.23 -7.42 10.85
C LEU A 19 -11.24 -7.91 9.41
N GLN A 20 -11.77 -9.10 9.17
CA GLN A 20 -11.88 -9.67 7.82
C GLN A 20 -12.74 -8.81 6.92
N GLY A 21 -13.86 -8.28 7.42
CA GLY A 21 -14.73 -7.37 6.65
C GLY A 21 -14.02 -6.08 6.25
N ALA A 22 -13.31 -5.47 7.20
CA ALA A 22 -12.54 -4.26 6.92
C ALA A 22 -11.42 -4.51 5.90
N LEU A 23 -10.70 -5.61 6.06
CA LEU A 23 -9.62 -5.99 5.15
C LEU A 23 -10.14 -6.35 3.76
N LYS A 24 -11.29 -7.02 3.67
CA LYS A 24 -11.91 -7.39 2.39
C LYS A 24 -12.18 -6.16 1.53
N LYS A 25 -12.71 -5.10 2.14
CA LYS A 25 -12.98 -3.84 1.43
C LYS A 25 -11.69 -3.23 0.87
N VAL A 26 -10.65 -3.13 1.70
CA VAL A 26 -9.35 -2.58 1.29
C VAL A 26 -8.69 -3.49 0.25
N GLN A 27 -8.77 -4.81 0.41
CA GLN A 27 -8.22 -5.77 -0.55
C GLN A 27 -8.89 -5.65 -1.92
N GLY A 28 -10.20 -5.40 -1.95
CA GLY A 28 -10.92 -5.16 -3.20
C GLY A 28 -10.39 -3.94 -3.95
N THR A 29 -10.25 -2.81 -3.26
CA THR A 29 -9.69 -1.59 -3.86
C THR A 29 -8.21 -1.76 -4.22
N ALA A 30 -7.44 -2.46 -3.40
CA ALA A 30 -6.03 -2.75 -3.66
C ALA A 30 -5.84 -3.62 -4.91
N LYS A 31 -6.72 -4.58 -5.13
CA LYS A 31 -6.71 -5.42 -6.34
C LYS A 31 -6.92 -4.56 -7.59
N ASP A 32 -7.87 -3.64 -7.55
CA ASP A 32 -8.15 -2.71 -8.65
C ASP A 32 -6.94 -1.81 -8.91
N THR A 33 -6.31 -1.29 -7.86
CA THR A 33 -5.11 -0.47 -7.96
C THR A 33 -3.95 -1.24 -8.59
N GLN A 34 -3.74 -2.50 -8.20
CA GLN A 34 -2.68 -3.33 -8.77
C GLN A 34 -2.94 -3.65 -10.25
N GLY A 35 -4.19 -3.89 -10.62
CA GLY A 35 -4.58 -4.08 -12.01
C GLY A 35 -4.29 -2.84 -12.87
N ALA A 36 -4.66 -1.67 -12.36
CA ALA A 36 -4.38 -0.40 -13.03
C ALA A 36 -2.88 -0.12 -13.15
N LEU A 37 -2.09 -0.41 -12.11
CA LEU A 37 -0.63 -0.29 -12.15
C LEU A 37 -0.01 -1.20 -13.22
N LYS A 38 -0.50 -2.41 -13.33
CA LYS A 38 -0.05 -3.38 -14.33
C LYS A 38 -0.29 -2.84 -15.75
N ASP A 39 -1.46 -2.27 -15.99
CA ASP A 39 -1.81 -1.70 -17.30
C ASP A 39 -0.96 -0.48 -17.62
N ILE A 40 -0.74 0.42 -16.65
CA ILE A 40 0.12 1.59 -16.80
C ILE A 40 1.57 1.17 -17.09
N ASN A 41 2.09 0.18 -16.40
CA ASN A 41 3.44 -0.32 -16.63
C ASN A 41 3.62 -0.91 -18.02
N ARG A 42 2.58 -1.58 -18.56
CA ARG A 42 2.59 -2.07 -19.95
C ARG A 42 2.64 -0.90 -20.93
N ALA A 43 1.82 0.12 -20.71
CA ALA A 43 1.81 1.32 -21.57
C ALA A 43 3.14 2.04 -21.52
N LEU A 44 3.78 2.14 -20.36
CA LEU A 44 5.09 2.78 -20.18
C LEU A 44 6.22 2.01 -20.88
N LYS A 45 6.09 0.69 -21.04
CA LYS A 45 7.07 -0.10 -21.82
C LYS A 45 7.07 0.33 -23.28
N LEU A 46 5.93 0.72 -23.81
CA LEU A 46 5.77 1.19 -25.19
C LEU A 46 6.13 2.66 -25.34
N ASP A 47 5.93 3.46 -24.31
CA ASP A 47 6.20 4.90 -24.32
C ASP A 47 6.77 5.36 -22.98
N PRO A 48 8.05 5.06 -22.68
CA PRO A 48 8.64 5.30 -21.35
C PRO A 48 8.69 6.77 -20.92
N GLY A 49 8.73 7.68 -21.87
CA GLY A 49 8.81 9.11 -21.60
C GLY A 49 7.47 9.81 -21.48
N ASN A 50 6.35 9.09 -21.52
CA ASN A 50 5.03 9.68 -21.48
C ASN A 50 4.73 10.25 -20.10
N THR A 51 4.72 11.58 -19.97
CA THR A 51 4.53 12.27 -18.68
C THR A 51 3.13 12.05 -18.10
N GLU A 52 2.11 11.89 -18.93
CA GLU A 52 0.76 11.59 -18.46
C GLU A 52 0.69 10.21 -17.81
N LEU A 53 1.33 9.20 -18.43
CA LEU A 53 1.39 7.84 -17.87
C LEU A 53 2.20 7.82 -16.58
N LEU A 54 3.31 8.56 -16.51
CA LEU A 54 4.12 8.67 -15.28
C LEU A 54 3.34 9.35 -14.17
N THR A 55 2.55 10.37 -14.46
CA THR A 55 1.68 11.04 -13.50
C THR A 55 0.60 10.09 -12.98
N GLU A 56 -0.03 9.33 -13.86
CA GLU A 56 -1.02 8.32 -13.46
C GLU A 56 -0.39 7.22 -12.61
N LYS A 57 0.81 6.77 -12.97
CA LYS A 57 1.54 5.80 -12.17
C LYS A 57 1.81 6.32 -10.75
N ALA A 58 2.22 7.58 -10.62
CA ALA A 58 2.44 8.21 -9.32
C ALA A 58 1.16 8.24 -8.48
N LYS A 59 0.03 8.59 -9.08
CA LYS A 59 -1.27 8.57 -8.39
C LYS A 59 -1.65 7.18 -7.91
N LEU A 60 -1.46 6.17 -8.75
CA LEU A 60 -1.76 4.79 -8.41
C LEU A 60 -0.84 4.26 -7.31
N LEU A 61 0.44 4.63 -7.34
CA LEU A 61 1.40 4.26 -6.28
C LEU A 61 1.04 4.91 -4.95
N ASN A 62 0.63 6.17 -4.95
CA ASN A 62 0.13 6.83 -3.73
C ASN A 62 -1.11 6.13 -3.19
N ARG A 63 -2.02 5.74 -4.06
CA ARG A 63 -3.21 4.99 -3.69
C ARG A 63 -2.86 3.63 -3.09
N ALA A 64 -1.93 2.90 -3.72
CA ALA A 64 -1.44 1.62 -3.20
C ALA A 64 -0.77 1.79 -1.84
N TYR A 65 -0.01 2.85 -1.66
CA TYR A 65 0.62 3.19 -0.38
C TYR A 65 -0.43 3.40 0.70
N ASP A 66 -1.44 4.22 0.43
CA ASP A 66 -2.51 4.51 1.38
C ASP A 66 -3.33 3.27 1.73
N GLU A 67 -3.65 2.45 0.75
CA GLU A 67 -4.36 1.18 0.96
C GLU A 67 -3.56 0.22 1.83
N THR A 68 -2.25 0.12 1.58
CA THR A 68 -1.36 -0.73 2.36
C THR A 68 -1.20 -0.20 3.78
N LYS A 69 -1.11 1.12 3.95
CA LYS A 69 -1.06 1.76 5.26
C LYS A 69 -2.32 1.47 6.07
N THR A 70 -3.48 1.51 5.43
CA THR A 70 -4.76 1.17 6.07
C THR A 70 -4.76 -0.29 6.56
N LYS A 71 -4.27 -1.21 5.74
CA LYS A 71 -4.11 -2.62 6.15
C LYS A 71 -3.13 -2.76 7.32
N LEU A 72 -1.99 -2.09 7.23
CA LEU A 72 -0.97 -2.11 8.29
C LEU A 72 -1.55 -1.65 9.62
N ASP A 73 -2.26 -0.52 9.62
CA ASP A 73 -2.86 0.03 10.83
C ASP A 73 -3.91 -0.92 11.42
N ALA A 74 -4.71 -1.57 10.58
CA ALA A 74 -5.68 -2.58 11.01
C ALA A 74 -5.00 -3.79 11.65
N TYR A 75 -3.94 -4.30 11.03
CA TYR A 75 -3.18 -5.43 11.58
C TYR A 75 -2.47 -5.05 12.88
N LYS A 76 -1.90 -3.85 12.97
CA LYS A 76 -1.25 -3.37 14.20
C LYS A 76 -2.25 -3.22 15.35
N SER A 77 -3.45 -2.72 15.08
CA SER A 77 -4.52 -2.62 16.08
C SER A 77 -4.92 -3.99 16.60
N ALA A 78 -5.06 -4.96 15.69
CA ALA A 78 -5.36 -6.34 16.02
C ALA A 78 -4.27 -6.94 16.91
N LEU A 79 -3.02 -6.75 16.53
CA LEU A 79 -1.85 -7.24 17.25
C LEU A 79 -1.78 -6.62 18.66
N ALA A 80 -1.98 -5.31 18.76
CA ALA A 80 -1.96 -4.59 20.04
C ALA A 80 -3.01 -5.12 21.02
N SER A 81 -4.19 -5.50 20.54
CA SER A 81 -5.22 -6.07 21.41
C SER A 81 -4.84 -7.43 21.97
N LEU A 82 -4.19 -8.27 21.16
CA LEU A 82 -3.70 -9.57 21.65
C LEU A 82 -2.56 -9.37 22.66
N GLU A 83 -1.67 -8.43 22.42
CA GLU A 83 -0.59 -8.07 23.33
C GLU A 83 -1.14 -7.52 24.65
N GLU A 84 -2.18 -6.70 24.60
CA GLU A 84 -2.84 -6.18 25.80
C GLU A 84 -3.46 -7.29 26.62
N LYS A 85 -4.10 -8.27 25.96
CA LYS A 85 -4.65 -9.45 26.61
C LYS A 85 -3.56 -10.23 27.36
N GLN A 86 -2.39 -10.42 26.73
CA GLN A 86 -1.24 -11.06 27.36
C GLN A 86 -0.73 -10.28 28.57
N ARG A 87 -0.64 -8.96 28.44
CA ARG A 87 -0.19 -8.08 29.52
C ARG A 87 -1.13 -8.11 30.73
N SER A 88 -2.42 -8.28 30.50
CA SER A 88 -3.39 -8.39 31.59
C SER A 88 -3.37 -9.73 32.30
N GLY A 89 -2.48 -10.63 31.91
CA GLY A 89 -2.30 -11.95 32.57
C GLY A 89 -3.21 -13.03 32.01
N VAL A 90 -3.96 -12.76 30.96
CA VAL A 90 -4.83 -13.75 30.31
C VAL A 90 -4.06 -14.50 29.24
N ALA A 91 -4.02 -15.82 29.34
CA ALA A 91 -3.35 -16.65 28.35
C ALA A 91 -4.12 -16.62 27.02
N LEU A 92 -3.38 -16.55 25.92
CA LEU A 92 -3.97 -16.65 24.58
C LEU A 92 -4.39 -18.10 24.30
N THR A 93 -5.53 -18.27 23.67
CA THR A 93 -5.95 -19.56 23.14
C THR A 93 -5.03 -19.97 21.98
N GLU A 94 -5.05 -21.24 21.59
CA GLU A 94 -4.28 -21.70 20.43
C GLU A 94 -4.63 -20.93 19.18
N ARG A 95 -5.91 -20.66 18.97
CA ARG A 95 -6.39 -19.86 17.84
C ARG A 95 -5.86 -18.43 17.89
N GLU A 96 -5.85 -17.81 19.05
CA GLU A 96 -5.31 -16.46 19.26
C GLU A 96 -3.79 -16.42 19.04
N GLN A 97 -3.07 -17.46 19.46
CA GLN A 97 -1.63 -17.59 19.20
C GLN A 97 -1.33 -17.68 17.71
N ALA A 98 -2.14 -18.46 16.97
CA ALA A 98 -2.03 -18.55 15.51
C ALA A 98 -2.34 -17.19 14.86
N GLN A 99 -3.36 -16.49 15.33
CA GLN A 99 -3.70 -15.14 14.86
C GLN A 99 -2.55 -14.16 15.14
N TYR A 100 -1.96 -14.22 16.31
CA TYR A 100 -0.83 -13.38 16.70
C TYR A 100 0.34 -13.54 15.73
N SER A 101 0.72 -14.78 15.44
CA SER A 101 1.80 -15.08 14.49
C SER A 101 1.48 -14.59 13.09
N SER A 102 0.25 -14.82 12.64
CA SER A 102 -0.21 -14.36 11.33
C SER A 102 -0.20 -12.83 11.23
N LEU A 103 -0.69 -12.14 12.26
CA LEU A 103 -0.71 -10.68 12.30
C LEU A 103 0.69 -10.09 12.28
N LYS A 104 1.65 -10.68 13.00
CA LYS A 104 3.05 -10.25 12.94
C LYS A 104 3.63 -10.38 11.53
N ALA A 105 3.33 -11.48 10.86
CA ALA A 105 3.76 -11.69 9.48
C ALA A 105 3.14 -10.66 8.53
N GLN A 106 1.83 -10.38 8.68
CA GLN A 106 1.14 -9.39 7.85
C GLN A 106 1.67 -7.98 8.08
N VAL A 107 1.97 -7.60 9.31
CA VAL A 107 2.60 -6.32 9.64
C VAL A 107 3.93 -6.18 8.91
N ALA A 108 4.77 -7.20 8.96
CA ALA A 108 6.08 -7.20 8.29
C ALA A 108 5.93 -7.08 6.77
N ILE A 109 4.99 -7.80 6.18
CA ILE A 109 4.69 -7.74 4.74
C ILE A 109 4.23 -6.33 4.34
N CYS A 110 3.30 -5.75 5.10
CA CYS A 110 2.80 -4.39 4.82
C CYS A 110 3.90 -3.34 4.93
N GLU A 111 4.76 -3.42 5.94
CA GLU A 111 5.89 -2.51 6.10
C GLU A 111 6.86 -2.59 4.92
N SER A 112 7.15 -3.79 4.46
CA SER A 112 7.98 -4.02 3.27
C SER A 112 7.34 -3.45 2.00
N GLN A 113 6.03 -3.64 1.84
CA GLN A 113 5.30 -3.09 0.70
C GLN A 113 5.28 -1.55 0.71
N LEU A 114 5.10 -0.93 1.87
CA LEU A 114 5.15 0.53 2.01
C LEU A 114 6.50 1.09 1.58
N GLU A 115 7.57 0.45 1.99
CA GLU A 115 8.93 0.81 1.62
C GLU A 115 9.14 0.70 0.11
N SER A 116 8.65 -0.38 -0.49
CA SER A 116 8.71 -0.62 -1.93
C SER A 116 7.94 0.45 -2.71
N TYR A 117 6.71 0.79 -2.28
CA TYR A 117 5.92 1.84 -2.93
C TYR A 117 6.57 3.22 -2.78
N ALA A 118 7.18 3.52 -1.64
CA ALA A 118 7.90 4.77 -1.44
C ALA A 118 9.10 4.88 -2.39
N ASP A 119 9.85 3.80 -2.58
CA ASP A 119 10.96 3.75 -3.52
C ASP A 119 10.49 3.90 -4.96
N ASP A 120 9.40 3.23 -5.33
CA ASP A 120 8.79 3.34 -6.65
C ASP A 120 8.32 4.77 -6.94
N LEU A 121 7.75 5.45 -5.94
CA LEU A 121 7.34 6.86 -6.06
C LEU A 121 8.53 7.77 -6.33
N LYS A 122 9.66 7.54 -5.67
CA LYS A 122 10.90 8.29 -5.92
C LYS A 122 11.39 8.06 -7.35
N SER A 123 11.36 6.82 -7.82
CA SER A 123 11.76 6.46 -9.17
C SER A 123 10.88 7.14 -10.23
N VAL A 124 9.57 7.11 -10.02
CA VAL A 124 8.61 7.76 -10.93
C VAL A 124 8.83 9.27 -10.99
N SER A 125 9.07 9.90 -9.85
CA SER A 125 9.36 11.34 -9.78
C SER A 125 10.62 11.70 -10.58
N ARG A 126 11.67 10.89 -10.48
CA ARG A 126 12.90 11.08 -11.25
C ARG A 126 12.67 10.89 -12.74
N GLU A 127 11.93 9.86 -13.13
CA GLU A 127 11.58 9.57 -14.51
C GLU A 127 10.75 10.71 -15.13
N ALA A 128 9.78 11.24 -14.38
CA ALA A 128 8.95 12.35 -14.80
C ALA A 128 9.78 13.63 -15.01
N GLU A 129 10.71 13.92 -14.12
CA GLU A 129 11.62 15.06 -14.21
C GLU A 129 12.56 14.92 -15.40
N ALA A 130 13.17 13.76 -15.57
CA ALA A 130 14.06 13.45 -16.69
C ALA A 130 13.33 13.56 -18.03
N SER A 131 12.09 13.10 -18.11
CA SER A 131 11.25 13.20 -19.30
C SER A 131 10.92 14.64 -19.64
N LYS A 132 10.55 15.47 -18.67
CA LYS A 132 10.32 16.91 -18.86
C LYS A 132 11.57 17.62 -19.38
N THR A 133 12.72 17.35 -18.78
CA THR A 133 14.01 17.92 -19.18
C THR A 133 14.36 17.50 -20.61
N GLY A 134 14.18 16.22 -20.94
CA GLY A 134 14.40 15.70 -22.29
C GLY A 134 13.51 16.36 -23.32
N GLN A 135 12.23 16.53 -23.04
CA GLN A 135 11.27 17.20 -23.91
C GLN A 135 11.62 18.68 -24.10
N GLN A 136 12.03 19.36 -23.06
CA GLN A 136 12.48 20.76 -23.14
C GLN A 136 13.74 20.91 -23.99
N ARG A 137 14.70 20.00 -23.86
CA ARG A 137 15.90 19.98 -24.68
C ARG A 137 15.58 19.76 -26.13
N GLN A 138 14.74 18.79 -26.46
CA GLN A 138 14.32 18.51 -27.82
C GLN A 138 13.61 19.71 -28.46
N ALA A 139 12.74 20.39 -27.70
CA ALA A 139 12.10 21.61 -28.19
C ALA A 139 13.08 22.73 -28.44
N GLY A 140 14.10 22.90 -27.57
CA GLY A 140 15.17 23.89 -27.74
C GLY A 140 16.04 23.60 -28.93
N GLU A 141 16.45 22.36 -29.14
CA GLU A 141 17.25 21.90 -30.25
C GLU A 141 16.51 22.07 -31.58
N GLY A 142 15.23 21.76 -31.62
CA GLY A 142 14.38 21.96 -32.78
C GLY A 142 14.30 23.42 -33.22
N ARG A 143 14.29 24.36 -32.29
CA ARG A 143 14.33 25.80 -32.57
C ARG A 143 15.67 26.25 -33.11
N GLN A 144 16.76 25.67 -32.63
CA GLN A 144 18.11 26.01 -33.07
C GLN A 144 18.46 25.39 -34.44
N GLY A 145 17.86 24.24 -34.75
CA GLY A 145 18.07 23.53 -36.00
C GLY A 145 17.29 24.07 -37.19
N ALA A 146 16.44 25.05 -36.96
CA ALA A 146 15.61 25.63 -38.01
C ALA A 146 16.35 26.64 -38.88
#